data_328b0f2f509c7375bd155c49d8ef0613
#
_entry.id   328b0f2f509c7375bd155c49d8ef0613
#
_cell.length_a   1.000
_cell.length_b   1.000
_cell.length_c   1.000
_cell.angle_alpha   90.00
_cell.angle_beta   90.00
_cell.angle_gamma   90.00
#
_symmetry.space_group_name_H-M   'P 1'
#
loop_
_entity.id
_entity.type
_entity.pdbx_description
1 polymer ?
#
loop_
_entity_poly.entity_id
_entity_poly.type
_entity_poly.pdbx_seq_one_letter_code
_entity_poly.pdbx_strand_id
1 'polypeptide(L)'
;MSQLFGMDEELENEGKNKVETMEEIKTRKRPFAYWKVGDNELKLKLTTAQVCKLEEKYRTNLLSLLTGGSDIPPLGIMLTVIQMAAIPWSHGLKLKHLQSMFDQYVEEGGTQITLFADVIMDILIVSGFFTKNQREEVQEKLEDAKINL
;
A
#
# COMPACT_ATOMS: atom_id res chain seq x y z
N MET A 1 -2.04 33.84 20.11
CA MET A 1 -1.00 33.49 21.10
C MET A 1 -0.60 32.04 21.03
N SER A 2 -1.56 31.12 21.06
CA SER A 2 -1.27 29.69 20.91
C SER A 2 -0.64 29.34 19.57
N GLN A 3 -0.92 30.10 18.52
CA GLN A 3 -0.33 29.88 17.20
C GLN A 3 1.17 30.19 17.16
N LEU A 4 1.64 31.15 17.93
CA LEU A 4 3.05 31.48 18.01
C LEU A 4 3.85 30.37 18.70
N PHE A 5 3.28 29.77 19.72
CA PHE A 5 3.91 28.62 20.39
C PHE A 5 3.94 27.39 19.50
N GLY A 6 2.89 27.17 18.71
CA GLY A 6 2.84 26.07 17.76
C GLY A 6 3.90 26.19 16.67
N MET A 7 4.15 27.41 16.19
CA MET A 7 5.19 27.64 15.18
C MET A 7 6.59 27.41 15.74
N ASP A 8 6.86 27.82 16.97
CA ASP A 8 8.16 27.58 17.60
C ASP A 8 8.38 26.09 17.85
N GLU A 9 7.35 25.37 18.25
CA GLU A 9 7.41 23.92 18.44
C GLU A 9 7.64 23.20 17.12
N GLU A 10 6.99 23.65 16.05
CA GLU A 10 7.17 23.07 14.71
C GLU A 10 8.60 23.28 14.21
N LEU A 11 9.18 24.45 14.41
CA LEU A 11 10.54 24.75 14.02
C LEU A 11 11.55 23.91 14.80
N GLU A 12 11.34 23.73 16.10
CA GLU A 12 12.18 22.86 16.92
C GLU A 12 12.07 21.40 16.48
N ASN A 13 10.87 20.95 16.16
CA ASN A 13 10.63 19.60 15.68
C ASN A 13 11.26 19.34 14.32
N GLU A 14 11.23 20.30 13.42
CA GLU A 14 11.89 20.18 12.12
C GLU A 14 13.42 20.02 12.29
N GLY A 15 14.00 20.75 13.21
CA GLY A 15 15.41 20.60 13.52
C GLY A 15 15.77 19.23 14.09
N LYS A 16 14.89 18.67 14.91
CA LYS A 16 15.06 17.33 15.48
C LYS A 16 14.81 16.22 14.47
N ASN A 17 13.90 16.45 13.53
CA ASN A 17 13.53 15.45 12.51
C ASN A 17 14.66 15.16 11.53
N LYS A 18 15.64 16.03 11.41
CA LYS A 18 16.80 15.82 10.54
C LYS A 18 17.73 14.71 11.02
N VAL A 19 17.55 14.23 12.26
CA VAL A 19 18.33 13.16 12.86
C VAL A 19 17.55 11.88 13.07
N GLU A 20 16.47 11.67 12.32
CA GLU A 20 15.70 10.42 12.41
C GLU A 20 16.55 9.23 11.98
N THR A 21 16.46 8.15 12.74
CA THR A 21 17.13 6.90 12.41
C THR A 21 16.39 6.17 11.29
N MET A 22 17.08 5.24 10.63
CA MET A 22 16.45 4.40 9.60
C MET A 22 15.29 3.58 10.17
N GLU A 23 15.37 3.18 11.44
CA GLU A 23 14.28 2.47 12.11
C GLU A 23 13.06 3.36 12.28
N GLU A 24 13.24 4.61 12.68
CA GLU A 24 12.15 5.57 12.82
C GLU A 24 11.47 5.84 11.49
N ILE A 25 12.23 5.93 10.42
CA ILE A 25 11.70 6.11 9.07
C ILE A 25 10.89 4.89 8.64
N LYS A 26 11.38 3.67 8.92
CA LYS A 26 10.70 2.42 8.58
C LYS A 26 9.36 2.25 9.33
N THR A 27 9.28 2.71 10.57
CA THR A 27 8.06 2.57 11.39
C THR A 27 7.06 3.68 11.15
N ARG A 28 7.45 4.75 10.45
CA ARG A 28 6.57 5.86 10.15
C ARG A 28 5.45 5.41 9.21
N LYS A 29 4.21 5.81 9.53
CA LYS A 29 3.07 5.54 8.66
C LYS A 29 3.21 6.35 7.38
N ARG A 30 3.30 5.69 6.25
CA ARG A 30 3.32 6.33 4.94
C ARG A 30 1.90 6.71 4.54
N PRO A 31 1.70 7.86 3.85
CA PRO A 31 0.37 8.28 3.44
C PRO A 31 -0.21 7.46 2.29
N PHE A 32 0.62 6.97 1.37
CA PHE A 32 0.17 6.30 0.15
C PHE A 32 1.09 5.16 -0.24
N ALA A 33 0.52 4.18 -0.94
CA ALA A 33 1.28 3.18 -1.67
C ALA A 33 1.37 3.59 -3.14
N TYR A 34 2.28 2.97 -3.89
CA TYR A 34 2.46 3.26 -5.31
C TYR A 34 2.73 1.98 -6.07
N TRP A 35 2.24 1.94 -7.31
CA TRP A 35 2.60 0.89 -8.26
C TRP A 35 3.14 1.57 -9.51
N LYS A 36 4.42 1.36 -9.76
CA LYS A 36 5.09 1.96 -10.92
C LYS A 36 5.48 0.87 -11.91
N VAL A 37 5.05 1.03 -13.16
CA VAL A 37 5.37 0.11 -14.26
C VAL A 37 5.75 0.97 -15.45
N GLY A 38 7.03 0.92 -15.85
CA GLY A 38 7.54 1.80 -16.89
C GLY A 38 7.37 3.27 -16.48
N ASP A 39 6.72 4.03 -17.32
CA ASP A 39 6.43 5.45 -17.05
C ASP A 39 5.09 5.67 -16.32
N ASN A 40 4.33 4.61 -16.12
CA ASN A 40 3.04 4.70 -15.43
C ASN A 40 3.21 4.49 -13.93
N GLU A 41 2.70 5.42 -13.14
CA GLU A 41 2.70 5.31 -11.69
C GLU A 41 1.30 5.55 -11.16
N LEU A 42 0.81 4.63 -10.35
CA LEU A 42 -0.48 4.74 -9.68
C LEU A 42 -0.27 5.04 -8.21
N LYS A 43 -0.98 6.05 -7.72
CA LYS A 43 -1.06 6.39 -6.30
C LYS A 43 -2.21 5.60 -5.69
N LEU A 44 -1.98 4.92 -4.57
CA LEU A 44 -2.89 3.91 -4.06
C LEU A 44 -3.20 4.12 -2.58
N LYS A 45 -4.48 4.13 -2.25
CA LYS A 45 -4.97 4.08 -0.88
C LYS A 45 -6.46 3.79 -0.90
N LEU A 46 -6.91 2.86 -0.07
CA LEU A 46 -8.32 2.55 0.07
C LEU A 46 -8.98 3.47 1.10
N THR A 47 -10.09 4.09 0.70
CA THR A 47 -10.96 4.80 1.65
C THR A 47 -11.86 3.78 2.35
N THR A 48 -12.46 4.19 3.46
CA THR A 48 -13.43 3.36 4.18
C THR A 48 -14.57 2.90 3.27
N ALA A 49 -15.10 3.82 2.46
CA ALA A 49 -16.19 3.49 1.54
C ALA A 49 -15.77 2.43 0.52
N GLN A 50 -14.52 2.49 0.03
CA GLN A 50 -14.01 1.51 -0.92
C GLN A 50 -13.78 0.15 -0.27
N VAL A 51 -13.29 0.11 0.96
CA VAL A 51 -13.17 -1.13 1.72
C VAL A 51 -14.54 -1.80 1.87
N CYS A 52 -15.55 -1.02 2.26
CA CYS A 52 -16.90 -1.54 2.42
C CYS A 52 -17.46 -2.09 1.11
N LYS A 53 -17.23 -1.40 -0.01
CA LYS A 53 -17.67 -1.86 -1.32
C LYS A 53 -17.00 -3.16 -1.74
N LEU A 54 -15.71 -3.30 -1.48
CA LEU A 54 -14.97 -4.53 -1.79
C LEU A 54 -15.47 -5.70 -0.94
N GLU A 55 -15.68 -5.46 0.35
CA GLU A 55 -16.19 -6.49 1.26
C GLU A 55 -17.60 -6.92 0.89
N GLU A 56 -18.44 -6.00 0.46
CA GLU A 56 -19.78 -6.31 -0.05
C GLU A 56 -19.71 -7.13 -1.33
N LYS A 57 -18.82 -6.73 -2.25
CA LYS A 57 -18.64 -7.44 -3.52
C LYS A 57 -18.20 -8.87 -3.34
N TYR A 58 -17.25 -9.12 -2.47
CA TYR A 58 -16.68 -10.45 -2.25
C TYR A 58 -17.30 -11.19 -1.07
N ARG A 59 -18.19 -10.53 -0.33
CA ARG A 59 -18.91 -11.08 0.82
C ARG A 59 -18.01 -11.69 1.88
N THR A 60 -16.91 -11.01 2.15
CA THR A 60 -15.95 -11.43 3.16
C THR A 60 -15.14 -10.22 3.62
N ASN A 61 -14.48 -10.38 4.76
CA ASN A 61 -13.55 -9.39 5.28
C ASN A 61 -12.37 -9.25 4.31
N LEU A 62 -12.02 -8.01 3.95
CA LEU A 62 -11.00 -7.77 2.94
C LEU A 62 -9.62 -8.31 3.36
N LEU A 63 -9.25 -8.13 4.62
CA LEU A 63 -7.98 -8.65 5.12
C LEU A 63 -7.91 -10.17 4.99
N SER A 64 -8.99 -10.86 5.37
CA SER A 64 -9.08 -12.32 5.22
C SER A 64 -9.03 -12.75 3.77
N LEU A 65 -9.70 -12.03 2.89
CA LEU A 65 -9.69 -12.32 1.45
C LEU A 65 -8.28 -12.28 0.88
N LEU A 66 -7.50 -11.27 1.28
CA LEU A 66 -6.17 -11.04 0.73
C LEU A 66 -5.08 -11.82 1.45
N THR A 67 -5.23 -12.12 2.74
CA THR A 67 -4.15 -12.73 3.54
C THR A 67 -4.55 -14.04 4.22
N GLY A 68 -5.83 -14.42 4.17
CA GLY A 68 -6.34 -15.56 4.95
C GLY A 68 -6.13 -16.93 4.32
N GLY A 69 -5.69 -17.00 3.07
CA GLY A 69 -5.46 -18.26 2.38
C GLY A 69 -4.02 -18.73 2.49
N SER A 70 -3.76 -19.97 2.08
CA SER A 70 -2.40 -20.51 2.00
C SER A 70 -1.64 -19.97 0.79
N ASP A 71 -2.36 -19.50 -0.22
CA ASP A 71 -1.80 -18.93 -1.45
C ASP A 71 -2.12 -17.45 -1.57
N ILE A 72 -1.46 -16.78 -2.50
CA ILE A 72 -1.79 -15.39 -2.83
C ILE A 72 -3.19 -15.32 -3.43
N PRO A 73 -3.87 -14.17 -3.32
CA PRO A 73 -5.20 -14.01 -3.90
C PRO A 73 -5.17 -14.15 -5.42
N PRO A 74 -6.29 -14.49 -6.04
CA PRO A 74 -6.38 -14.47 -7.51
C PRO A 74 -5.99 -13.11 -8.08
N LEU A 75 -5.33 -13.12 -9.24
CA LEU A 75 -4.84 -11.90 -9.88
C LEU A 75 -5.96 -10.89 -10.15
N GLY A 76 -7.13 -11.38 -10.59
CA GLY A 76 -8.27 -10.50 -10.84
C GLY A 76 -8.72 -9.74 -9.59
N ILE A 77 -8.66 -10.37 -8.43
CA ILE A 77 -8.99 -9.72 -7.15
C ILE A 77 -7.93 -8.68 -6.81
N MET A 78 -6.65 -9.02 -6.98
CA MET A 78 -5.56 -8.07 -6.71
C MET A 78 -5.67 -6.83 -7.61
N LEU A 79 -5.92 -7.02 -8.89
CA LEU A 79 -6.08 -5.89 -9.82
C LEU A 79 -7.33 -5.05 -9.50
N THR A 80 -8.40 -5.68 -9.05
CA THR A 80 -9.60 -4.96 -8.62
C THR A 80 -9.33 -4.10 -7.40
N VAL A 81 -8.58 -4.62 -6.43
CA VAL A 81 -8.17 -3.84 -5.24
C VAL A 81 -7.31 -2.65 -5.65
N ILE A 82 -6.35 -2.86 -6.54
CA ILE A 82 -5.48 -1.79 -7.05
C ILE A 82 -6.33 -0.73 -7.77
N GLN A 83 -7.27 -1.15 -8.61
CA GLN A 83 -8.17 -0.21 -9.30
C GLN A 83 -8.92 0.67 -8.30
N MET A 84 -9.55 0.06 -7.31
CA MET A 84 -10.31 0.79 -6.29
C MET A 84 -9.41 1.76 -5.52
N ALA A 85 -8.20 1.34 -5.18
CA ALA A 85 -7.25 2.17 -4.45
C ALA A 85 -6.73 3.34 -5.28
N ALA A 86 -6.71 3.22 -6.60
CA ALA A 86 -6.20 4.25 -7.52
C ALA A 86 -7.26 5.27 -7.96
N ILE A 87 -8.52 4.90 -7.96
CA ILE A 87 -9.62 5.71 -8.51
C ILE A 87 -9.63 7.16 -8.01
N PRO A 88 -9.42 7.46 -6.70
CA PRO A 88 -9.45 8.86 -6.25
C PRO A 88 -8.47 9.77 -6.98
N TRP A 89 -7.38 9.23 -7.50
CA TRP A 89 -6.34 10.02 -8.19
C TRP A 89 -6.23 9.69 -9.68
N SER A 90 -6.87 8.60 -10.11
CA SER A 90 -6.85 8.14 -11.51
C SER A 90 -8.27 7.86 -11.98
N HIS A 91 -9.05 8.92 -12.12
CA HIS A 91 -10.45 8.82 -12.55
C HIS A 91 -10.53 8.16 -13.93
N GLY A 92 -11.50 7.28 -14.11
CA GLY A 92 -11.69 6.59 -15.37
C GLY A 92 -10.76 5.42 -15.62
N LEU A 93 -9.94 5.06 -14.64
CA LEU A 93 -9.06 3.90 -14.73
C LEU A 93 -9.91 2.62 -14.82
N LYS A 94 -9.71 1.85 -15.87
CA LYS A 94 -10.46 0.63 -16.13
C LYS A 94 -9.60 -0.59 -15.85
N LEU A 95 -10.25 -1.71 -15.52
CA LEU A 95 -9.56 -2.95 -15.23
C LEU A 95 -8.65 -3.41 -16.38
N LYS A 96 -9.07 -3.19 -17.62
CA LYS A 96 -8.25 -3.53 -18.79
C LYS A 96 -6.93 -2.78 -18.84
N HIS A 97 -6.89 -1.56 -18.32
CA HIS A 97 -5.64 -0.79 -18.22
C HIS A 97 -4.68 -1.43 -17.23
N LEU A 98 -5.22 -1.94 -16.11
CA LEU A 98 -4.41 -2.63 -15.11
C LEU A 98 -3.91 -3.97 -15.63
N GLN A 99 -4.72 -4.66 -16.43
CA GLN A 99 -4.28 -5.90 -17.06
C GLN A 99 -3.08 -5.65 -17.99
N SER A 100 -3.16 -4.58 -18.79
CA SER A 100 -2.03 -4.17 -19.64
C SER A 100 -0.79 -3.77 -18.83
N MET A 101 -1.01 -3.05 -17.73
CA MET A 101 0.10 -2.71 -16.82
C MET A 101 0.75 -3.96 -16.24
N PHE A 102 -0.06 -4.94 -15.86
CA PHE A 102 0.47 -6.18 -15.33
C PHE A 102 1.27 -6.95 -16.36
N ASP A 103 0.83 -6.99 -17.61
CA ASP A 103 1.60 -7.61 -18.69
C ASP A 103 2.98 -6.97 -18.81
N GLN A 104 3.04 -5.65 -18.80
CA GLN A 104 4.31 -4.92 -18.83
C GLN A 104 5.14 -5.17 -17.57
N TYR A 105 4.49 -5.21 -16.41
CA TYR A 105 5.14 -5.49 -15.14
C TYR A 105 5.88 -6.83 -15.16
N VAL A 106 5.24 -7.87 -15.72
CA VAL A 106 5.86 -9.20 -15.87
C VAL A 106 7.06 -9.13 -16.80
N GLU A 107 6.96 -8.41 -17.92
CA GLU A 107 8.09 -8.23 -18.83
C GLU A 107 9.28 -7.54 -18.17
N GLU A 108 9.00 -6.66 -17.21
CA GLU A 108 10.04 -5.96 -16.45
C GLU A 108 10.54 -6.76 -15.24
N GLY A 109 10.12 -8.01 -15.10
CA GLY A 109 10.61 -8.90 -14.05
C GLY A 109 9.67 -9.10 -12.86
N GLY A 110 8.50 -8.46 -12.87
CA GLY A 110 7.51 -8.62 -11.82
C GLY A 110 6.78 -9.95 -11.91
N THR A 111 6.16 -10.35 -10.82
CA THR A 111 5.35 -11.59 -10.73
C THR A 111 4.09 -11.32 -9.92
N GLN A 112 3.17 -12.28 -9.92
CA GLN A 112 2.00 -12.20 -9.06
C GLN A 112 2.39 -12.16 -7.58
N ILE A 113 3.43 -12.89 -7.20
CA ILE A 113 3.93 -12.90 -5.82
C ILE A 113 4.48 -11.53 -5.44
N THR A 114 5.29 -10.91 -6.29
CA THR A 114 5.83 -9.57 -6.00
C THR A 114 4.74 -8.51 -6.02
N LEU A 115 3.73 -8.64 -6.88
CA LEU A 115 2.58 -7.75 -6.86
C LEU A 115 1.88 -7.82 -5.50
N PHE A 116 1.67 -9.01 -4.99
CA PHE A 116 1.08 -9.19 -3.67
C PHE A 116 1.95 -8.57 -2.57
N ALA A 117 3.23 -8.95 -2.52
CA ALA A 117 4.13 -8.52 -1.44
C ALA A 117 4.45 -7.03 -1.48
N ASP A 118 4.64 -6.46 -2.67
CA ASP A 118 5.08 -5.08 -2.82
C ASP A 118 3.93 -4.08 -2.95
N VAL A 119 2.82 -4.49 -3.53
CA VAL A 119 1.73 -3.56 -3.85
C VAL A 119 0.51 -3.80 -2.97
N ILE A 120 -0.02 -5.02 -2.95
CA ILE A 120 -1.24 -5.33 -2.19
C ILE A 120 -1.01 -5.14 -0.69
N MET A 121 0.07 -5.69 -0.17
CA MET A 121 0.38 -5.55 1.26
C MET A 121 0.63 -4.09 1.63
N ASP A 122 1.27 -3.34 0.73
CA ASP A 122 1.52 -1.92 0.96
C ASP A 122 0.21 -1.11 0.99
N ILE A 123 -0.73 -1.43 0.12
CA ILE A 123 -2.08 -0.83 0.16
C ILE A 123 -2.73 -1.06 1.53
N LEU A 124 -2.66 -2.29 2.04
CA LEU A 124 -3.23 -2.62 3.34
C LEU A 124 -2.55 -1.84 4.48
N ILE A 125 -1.23 -1.72 4.41
CA ILE A 125 -0.45 -0.99 5.41
C ILE A 125 -0.86 0.48 5.45
N VAL A 126 -0.91 1.15 4.31
CA VAL A 126 -1.22 2.59 4.25
C VAL A 126 -2.71 2.88 4.48
N SER A 127 -3.57 1.88 4.30
CA SER A 127 -5.02 2.04 4.43
C SER A 127 -5.54 1.74 5.84
N GLY A 128 -4.66 1.48 6.79
CA GLY A 128 -5.04 1.39 8.21
C GLY A 128 -5.48 0.02 8.68
N PHE A 129 -5.09 -1.05 8.00
CA PHE A 129 -5.47 -2.42 8.39
C PHE A 129 -4.65 -2.96 9.56
N PHE A 130 -3.53 -2.34 9.89
CA PHE A 130 -2.61 -2.84 10.90
C PHE A 130 -2.30 -1.78 11.96
N THR A 131 -2.08 -2.22 13.20
CA THR A 131 -1.50 -1.37 14.23
C THR A 131 -0.03 -1.08 13.88
N LYS A 132 0.59 -0.15 14.59
CA LYS A 132 2.01 0.17 14.38
C LYS A 132 2.89 -1.08 14.53
N ASN A 133 2.68 -1.86 15.59
CA ASN A 133 3.46 -3.07 15.82
C ASN A 133 3.22 -4.12 14.73
N GLN A 134 1.98 -4.30 14.31
CA GLN A 134 1.63 -5.23 13.23
C GLN A 134 2.26 -4.81 11.91
N ARG A 135 2.32 -3.51 11.61
CA ARG A 135 2.99 -3.01 10.39
C ARG A 135 4.47 -3.35 10.40
N GLU A 136 5.14 -3.20 11.53
CA GLU A 136 6.55 -3.54 11.66
C GLU A 136 6.79 -5.02 11.41
N GLU A 137 5.97 -5.89 12.01
CA GLU A 137 6.08 -7.34 11.81
C GLU A 137 5.85 -7.73 10.35
N VAL A 138 4.84 -7.17 9.70
CA VAL A 138 4.53 -7.47 8.30
C VAL A 138 5.68 -7.02 7.41
N GLN A 139 6.22 -5.83 7.63
CA GLN A 139 7.34 -5.31 6.85
C GLN A 139 8.59 -6.17 6.99
N GLU A 140 8.90 -6.62 8.20
CA GLU A 140 10.03 -7.52 8.45
C GLU A 140 9.85 -8.85 7.70
N LYS A 141 8.67 -9.44 7.78
CA LYS A 141 8.38 -10.70 7.09
C LYS A 141 8.48 -10.56 5.59
N LEU A 142 8.04 -9.45 5.03
CA LEU A 142 8.12 -9.19 3.60
C LEU A 142 9.58 -9.01 3.14
N GLU A 143 10.39 -8.31 3.93
CA GLU A 143 11.81 -8.13 3.65
C GLU A 143 12.55 -9.47 3.70
N ASP A 144 12.26 -10.29 4.71
CA ASP A 144 12.86 -11.64 4.85
C ASP A 144 12.48 -12.52 3.66
N ALA A 145 11.24 -12.48 3.22
CA ALA A 145 10.78 -13.24 2.06
C ALA A 145 11.51 -12.82 0.78
N LYS A 146 11.77 -11.51 0.62
CA LYS A 146 12.51 -11.00 -0.54
C LYS A 146 13.97 -11.45 -0.54
N ILE A 147 14.59 -11.50 0.63
CA ILE A 147 15.99 -11.97 0.76
C ILE A 147 16.10 -13.44 0.39
N ASN A 148 15.09 -14.25 0.70
CA ASN A 148 15.08 -15.69 0.46
C ASN A 148 14.61 -16.08 -0.95
N LEU A 149 14.16 -15.14 -1.74
CA LEU A 149 13.77 -15.36 -3.12
C LEU A 149 14.98 -15.30 -4.03
#